data_381704cc7d34e29f214af99eac28efa4
#
_entry.id   381704cc7d34e29f214af99eac28efa4
#
_cell.length_a   1.000
_cell.length_b   1.000
_cell.length_c   1.000
_cell.angle_alpha   90.00
_cell.angle_beta   90.00
_cell.angle_gamma   90.00
#
_symmetry.space_group_name_H-M   'P 1'
#
loop_
_entity.id
_entity.type
_entity.pdbx_description
1 polymer ?
#
loop_
_entity_poly.entity_id
_entity_poly.type
_entity_poly.pdbx_seq_one_letter_code
_entity_poly.pdbx_strand_id
1 'polypeptide(L)'
;MADKSFFIDTTKCTACRGCQVACKQWNKLPATNTSNWGSFQNPADLSFSTFKLVRFREVVRGGKVQWYFFPDQCRHCLEPPCKDTMEGFVDGAVIHDESTGAVVYTGKTRLLSSSAFEEVRESCPYNIPRQDPGTGLVSKCTMCFDRVGNGLLPACVKACPTGTMNFGNRGDMLAMANQRVAALKKKGYEKAQLLDADSIRVIFLVVDDPSIYYKFSVAQNDVGISRKLALRKLFRPATELITSVTKL
;
A
#
# COMPACT_ATOMS: atom_id res chain seq x y z
N MET A 1 -0.49 -19.08 -12.55
CA MET A 1 0.57 -18.10 -12.20
C MET A 1 0.50 -17.80 -10.71
N ALA A 2 1.62 -17.68 -10.05
CA ALA A 2 1.63 -17.57 -8.59
C ALA A 2 1.38 -16.11 -8.17
N ASP A 3 0.11 -15.72 -8.05
CA ASP A 3 -0.31 -14.46 -7.44
C ASP A 3 0.29 -14.34 -6.03
N LYS A 4 1.08 -13.29 -5.79
CA LYS A 4 1.81 -13.10 -4.53
C LYS A 4 1.08 -12.13 -3.61
N SER A 5 1.19 -12.38 -2.30
CA SER A 5 0.58 -11.53 -1.28
C SER A 5 1.45 -11.43 -0.04
N PHE A 6 1.27 -10.34 0.70
CA PHE A 6 1.75 -10.23 2.08
C PHE A 6 0.63 -10.66 3.04
N PHE A 7 1.04 -11.27 4.13
CA PHE A 7 0.24 -11.35 5.34
C PHE A 7 0.97 -10.64 6.48
N ILE A 8 0.34 -9.64 7.09
CA ILE A 8 0.90 -8.81 8.15
C ILE A 8 0.08 -8.99 9.42
N ASP A 9 0.62 -9.75 10.36
CA ASP A 9 0.02 -9.98 11.68
C ASP A 9 0.44 -8.85 12.64
N THR A 10 -0.39 -7.83 12.81
CA THR A 10 -0.07 -6.68 13.66
C THR A 10 0.09 -7.05 15.14
N THR A 11 -0.44 -8.20 15.58
CA THR A 11 -0.34 -8.67 16.97
C THR A 11 1.10 -9.07 17.36
N LYS A 12 1.94 -9.34 16.36
CA LYS A 12 3.36 -9.69 16.56
C LYS A 12 4.29 -8.49 16.39
N CYS A 13 3.77 -7.34 15.96
CA CYS A 13 4.59 -6.18 15.69
C CYS A 13 5.08 -5.55 16.99
N THR A 14 6.39 -5.38 17.12
CA THR A 14 7.04 -4.72 18.26
C THR A 14 7.49 -3.29 17.91
N ALA A 15 7.06 -2.78 16.75
CA ALA A 15 7.44 -1.46 16.26
C ALA A 15 8.97 -1.20 16.18
N CYS A 16 9.77 -2.24 15.97
CA CYS A 16 11.23 -2.13 15.85
C CYS A 16 11.68 -1.31 14.63
N ARG A 17 10.78 -1.06 13.68
CA ARG A 17 11.01 -0.32 12.42
C ARG A 17 12.07 -0.93 11.48
N GLY A 18 12.55 -2.14 11.74
CA GLY A 18 13.48 -2.84 10.86
C GLY A 18 12.98 -2.96 9.42
N CYS A 19 11.67 -3.21 9.23
CA CYS A 19 11.03 -3.23 7.91
C CYS A 19 11.07 -1.87 7.18
N GLN A 20 10.97 -0.76 7.91
CA GLN A 20 11.03 0.60 7.39
C GLN A 20 12.44 0.93 6.92
N VAL A 21 13.46 0.63 7.74
CA VAL A 21 14.87 0.84 7.41
C VAL A 21 15.29 -0.03 6.21
N ALA A 22 14.96 -1.32 6.23
CA ALA A 22 15.29 -2.24 5.15
C ALA A 22 14.65 -1.84 3.81
N CYS A 23 13.41 -1.35 3.83
CA CYS A 23 12.74 -0.82 2.64
C CYS A 23 13.48 0.38 2.08
N LYS A 24 13.86 1.32 2.94
CA LYS A 24 14.56 2.55 2.57
C LYS A 24 15.95 2.23 1.99
N GLN A 25 16.67 1.35 2.64
CA GLN A 25 18.01 0.93 2.20
C GLN A 25 17.97 0.18 0.87
N TRP A 26 17.08 -0.79 0.71
CA TRP A 26 16.97 -1.56 -0.53
C TRP A 26 16.62 -0.69 -1.74
N ASN A 27 15.64 0.20 -1.57
CA ASN A 27 15.20 1.08 -2.65
C ASN A 27 16.10 2.33 -2.82
N LYS A 28 17.23 2.42 -2.10
CA LYS A 28 18.18 3.55 -2.14
C LYS A 28 17.50 4.91 -1.91
N LEU A 29 16.47 4.93 -1.05
CA LEU A 29 15.72 6.14 -0.76
C LEU A 29 16.54 7.08 0.14
N PRO A 30 16.59 8.38 -0.16
CA PRO A 30 17.37 9.33 0.62
C PRO A 30 16.87 9.42 2.06
N ALA A 31 17.74 9.88 2.95
CA ALA A 31 17.35 10.21 4.31
C ALA A 31 16.23 11.26 4.30
N THR A 32 15.34 11.16 5.26
CA THR A 32 14.28 12.15 5.46
C THR A 32 14.70 13.05 6.62
N ASN A 33 14.70 14.35 6.40
CA ASN A 33 14.89 15.30 7.49
C ASN A 33 13.61 15.31 8.34
N THR A 34 13.73 14.91 9.59
CA THR A 34 12.59 14.74 10.50
C THR A 34 12.86 15.40 11.84
N SER A 35 11.80 15.89 12.45
CA SER A 35 11.79 16.39 13.83
C SER A 35 10.84 15.57 14.69
N ASN A 36 11.03 15.60 15.99
CA ASN A 36 10.07 15.03 16.94
C ASN A 36 8.79 15.89 16.92
N TRP A 37 7.65 15.24 16.73
CA TRP A 37 6.33 15.85 16.71
C TRP A 37 5.38 15.32 17.79
N GLY A 38 5.96 14.76 18.88
CA GLY A 38 5.20 14.22 20.01
C GLY A 38 4.78 12.75 19.85
N SER A 39 5.39 12.01 18.91
CA SER A 39 5.12 10.58 18.70
C SER A 39 6.42 9.81 18.50
N PHE A 40 6.41 8.52 18.85
CA PHE A 40 7.48 7.58 18.46
C PHE A 40 7.46 7.25 16.95
N GLN A 41 6.37 7.57 16.26
CA GLN A 41 6.31 7.45 14.80
C GLN A 41 7.25 8.46 14.14
N ASN A 42 8.09 7.98 13.22
CA ASN A 42 9.00 8.83 12.47
C ASN A 42 9.29 8.22 11.09
N PRO A 43 9.06 8.95 9.98
CA PRO A 43 8.47 10.30 9.87
C PRO A 43 6.97 10.32 10.21
N ALA A 44 6.35 11.50 10.15
CA ALA A 44 4.92 11.67 10.45
C ALA A 44 4.00 10.96 9.45
N ASP A 45 4.41 10.84 8.17
CA ASP A 45 3.64 10.14 7.15
C ASP A 45 4.56 9.49 6.09
N LEU A 46 3.96 8.67 5.21
CA LEU A 46 4.58 8.19 3.98
C LEU A 46 4.96 9.38 3.10
N SER A 47 6.04 9.22 2.33
CA SER A 47 6.51 10.22 1.38
C SER A 47 7.06 9.55 0.11
N PHE A 48 7.43 10.36 -0.88
CA PHE A 48 8.13 9.88 -2.08
C PHE A 48 9.46 9.17 -1.76
N SER A 49 10.02 9.39 -0.57
CA SER A 49 11.24 8.74 -0.08
C SER A 49 11.02 7.82 1.13
N THR A 50 9.77 7.57 1.54
CA THR A 50 9.41 6.67 2.64
C THR A 50 8.21 5.81 2.22
N PHE A 51 8.49 4.62 1.69
CA PHE A 51 7.48 3.70 1.13
C PHE A 51 6.85 2.79 2.17
N LYS A 52 7.51 2.62 3.30
CA LYS A 52 7.09 1.80 4.44
C LYS A 52 7.21 2.63 5.70
N LEU A 53 6.17 2.62 6.54
CA LEU A 53 6.12 3.37 7.78
C LEU A 53 5.41 2.54 8.84
N VAL A 54 6.03 2.39 10.00
CA VAL A 54 5.34 1.81 11.16
C VAL A 54 4.60 2.93 11.89
N ARG A 55 3.28 2.91 11.80
CA ARG A 55 2.42 3.87 12.51
C ARG A 55 2.25 3.45 13.96
N PHE A 56 2.26 4.45 14.83
CA PHE A 56 2.10 4.30 16.28
C PHE A 56 0.80 4.95 16.72
N ARG A 57 0.01 4.23 17.48
CA ARG A 57 -1.17 4.77 18.14
C ARG A 57 -1.18 4.33 19.58
N GLU A 58 -1.36 5.28 20.49
CA GLU A 58 -1.50 5.06 21.91
C GLU A 58 -2.94 5.34 22.32
N VAL A 59 -3.52 4.42 23.09
CA VAL A 59 -4.89 4.55 23.60
C VAL A 59 -4.89 4.18 25.08
N VAL A 60 -5.48 5.01 25.91
CA VAL A 60 -5.66 4.71 27.34
C VAL A 60 -6.99 3.99 27.53
N ARG A 61 -6.95 2.77 28.06
CA ARG A 61 -8.13 1.96 28.42
C ARG A 61 -7.96 1.39 29.82
N GLY A 62 -8.93 1.66 30.68
CA GLY A 62 -8.88 1.19 32.07
C GLY A 62 -7.63 1.67 32.83
N GLY A 63 -7.17 2.89 32.56
CA GLY A 63 -5.98 3.46 33.18
C GLY A 63 -4.64 2.92 32.67
N LYS A 64 -4.64 2.04 31.66
CA LYS A 64 -3.44 1.45 31.05
C LYS A 64 -3.26 1.95 29.62
N VAL A 65 -2.01 2.27 29.24
CA VAL A 65 -1.67 2.59 27.86
C VAL A 65 -1.60 1.31 27.05
N GLN A 66 -2.34 1.27 25.93
CA GLN A 66 -2.27 0.22 24.93
C GLN A 66 -1.68 0.80 23.65
N TRP A 67 -0.73 0.09 23.06
CA TRP A 67 -0.05 0.50 21.85
C TRP A 67 -0.52 -0.34 20.68
N TYR A 68 -0.87 0.35 19.59
CA TYR A 68 -1.26 -0.26 18.32
C TYR A 68 -0.25 0.12 17.26
N PHE A 69 0.31 -0.88 16.58
CA PHE A 69 1.32 -0.69 15.55
C PHE A 69 0.76 -1.14 14.20
N PHE A 70 0.92 -0.29 13.20
CA PHE A 70 0.45 -0.57 11.86
C PHE A 70 1.58 -0.37 10.85
N PRO A 71 2.22 -1.45 10.35
CA PRO A 71 3.30 -1.37 9.38
C PRO A 71 2.79 -1.00 7.98
N ASP A 72 2.42 0.28 7.79
CA ASP A 72 1.75 0.82 6.63
C ASP A 72 2.61 0.82 5.37
N GLN A 73 1.97 0.51 4.23
CA GLN A 73 2.53 0.53 2.87
C GLN A 73 1.42 0.47 1.82
N CYS A 74 1.78 0.52 0.52
CA CYS A 74 0.81 0.26 -0.57
C CYS A 74 0.13 -1.10 -0.38
N ARG A 75 -1.16 -1.18 -0.69
CA ARG A 75 -1.95 -2.41 -0.59
C ARG A 75 -1.82 -3.33 -1.80
N HIS A 76 -1.27 -2.83 -2.93
CA HIS A 76 -1.20 -3.58 -4.19
C HIS A 76 -2.55 -4.23 -4.51
N CYS A 77 -3.56 -3.39 -4.73
CA CYS A 77 -4.94 -3.81 -5.00
C CYS A 77 -5.01 -4.79 -6.17
N LEU A 78 -5.99 -5.69 -6.14
CA LEU A 78 -6.26 -6.61 -7.25
C LEU A 78 -6.71 -5.82 -8.48
N GLU A 79 -7.59 -4.85 -8.28
CA GLU A 79 -8.01 -3.85 -9.26
C GLU A 79 -7.55 -2.47 -8.78
N PRO A 80 -6.38 -2.00 -9.19
CA PRO A 80 -5.79 -0.79 -8.62
C PRO A 80 -6.40 0.50 -9.20
N PRO A 81 -7.25 1.26 -8.48
CA PRO A 81 -7.88 2.49 -9.01
C PRO A 81 -6.85 3.55 -9.42
N CYS A 82 -5.73 3.60 -8.71
CA CYS A 82 -4.64 4.51 -9.04
C CYS A 82 -4.00 4.24 -10.41
N LYS A 83 -3.98 2.98 -10.87
CA LYS A 83 -3.54 2.62 -12.23
C LYS A 83 -4.52 3.19 -13.25
N ASP A 84 -5.79 2.87 -13.07
CA ASP A 84 -6.84 3.29 -14.01
C ASP A 84 -6.92 4.80 -14.15
N THR A 85 -6.80 5.53 -13.03
CA THR A 85 -6.78 6.99 -13.04
C THR A 85 -5.53 7.54 -13.73
N MET A 86 -4.35 6.98 -13.39
CA MET A 86 -3.07 7.45 -13.91
C MET A 86 -2.93 7.21 -15.41
N GLU A 87 -3.35 6.04 -15.90
CA GLU A 87 -3.36 5.71 -17.33
C GLU A 87 -4.36 6.56 -18.13
N GLY A 88 -5.37 7.13 -17.47
CA GLY A 88 -6.25 8.14 -18.08
C GLY A 88 -5.54 9.46 -18.43
N PHE A 89 -4.38 9.73 -17.84
CA PHE A 89 -3.55 10.90 -18.11
C PHE A 89 -2.27 10.58 -18.88
N VAL A 90 -1.58 9.49 -18.48
CA VAL A 90 -0.26 9.14 -19.01
C VAL A 90 -0.21 7.64 -19.27
N ASP A 91 -0.15 7.25 -20.52
CA ASP A 91 -0.06 5.84 -20.93
C ASP A 91 1.27 5.21 -20.48
N GLY A 92 1.18 4.00 -19.91
CA GLY A 92 2.33 3.26 -19.39
C GLY A 92 2.96 3.89 -18.15
N ALA A 93 2.25 4.76 -17.43
CA ALA A 93 2.71 5.29 -16.15
C ALA A 93 2.69 4.25 -15.03
N VAL A 94 1.91 3.17 -15.18
CA VAL A 94 1.79 2.09 -14.18
C VAL A 94 1.92 0.73 -14.84
N ILE A 95 2.78 -0.10 -14.28
CA ILE A 95 2.86 -1.53 -14.60
C ILE A 95 2.09 -2.30 -13.52
N HIS A 96 1.16 -3.15 -13.94
CA HIS A 96 0.57 -4.16 -13.07
C HIS A 96 1.18 -5.51 -13.49
N ASP A 97 2.15 -5.96 -12.72
CA ASP A 97 2.89 -7.19 -13.03
C ASP A 97 2.04 -8.42 -12.72
N GLU A 98 1.65 -9.16 -13.75
CA GLU A 98 0.79 -10.33 -13.61
C GLU A 98 1.44 -11.49 -12.84
N SER A 99 2.78 -11.58 -12.89
CA SER A 99 3.51 -12.68 -12.25
C SER A 99 3.57 -12.56 -10.73
N THR A 100 3.63 -11.35 -10.22
CA THR A 100 3.72 -11.06 -8.78
C THR A 100 2.51 -10.34 -8.23
N GLY A 101 1.68 -9.71 -9.09
CA GLY A 101 0.61 -8.82 -8.70
C GLY A 101 1.10 -7.44 -8.25
N ALA A 102 2.36 -7.11 -8.48
CA ALA A 102 2.92 -5.82 -8.10
C ALA A 102 2.34 -4.69 -8.96
N VAL A 103 1.83 -3.66 -8.33
CA VAL A 103 1.48 -2.40 -8.98
C VAL A 103 2.68 -1.48 -8.85
N VAL A 104 3.35 -1.16 -9.96
CA VAL A 104 4.62 -0.42 -9.99
C VAL A 104 4.45 0.85 -10.82
N TYR A 105 4.88 1.99 -10.27
CA TYR A 105 4.90 3.26 -10.98
C TYR A 105 6.18 3.41 -11.78
N THR A 106 6.07 3.85 -13.02
CA THR A 106 7.20 4.06 -13.92
C THR A 106 7.72 5.51 -13.87
N GLY A 107 8.86 5.76 -14.50
CA GLY A 107 9.39 7.11 -14.65
C GLY A 107 8.46 8.08 -15.40
N LYS A 108 7.49 7.58 -16.17
CA LYS A 108 6.51 8.40 -16.90
C LYS A 108 5.56 9.16 -15.98
N THR A 109 5.45 8.78 -14.70
CA THR A 109 4.64 9.52 -13.72
C THR A 109 5.07 10.98 -13.54
N ARG A 110 6.29 11.35 -13.97
CA ARG A 110 6.75 12.75 -14.00
C ARG A 110 5.95 13.63 -14.96
N LEU A 111 5.26 13.04 -15.92
CA LEU A 111 4.44 13.76 -16.90
C LEU A 111 3.06 14.16 -16.36
N LEU A 112 2.72 13.72 -15.16
CA LEU A 112 1.48 14.12 -14.51
C LEU A 112 1.55 15.58 -14.08
N SER A 113 0.52 16.36 -14.41
CA SER A 113 0.33 17.69 -13.82
C SER A 113 -0.02 17.56 -12.33
N SER A 114 0.14 18.64 -11.57
CA SER A 114 -0.23 18.63 -10.15
C SER A 114 -1.71 18.29 -9.93
N SER A 115 -2.61 18.78 -10.78
CA SER A 115 -4.04 18.44 -10.70
C SER A 115 -4.32 16.97 -11.01
N ALA A 116 -3.63 16.40 -12.01
CA ALA A 116 -3.74 14.99 -12.34
C ALA A 116 -3.21 14.10 -11.20
N PHE A 117 -2.11 14.51 -10.57
CA PHE A 117 -1.58 13.80 -9.40
C PHE A 117 -2.58 13.80 -8.22
N GLU A 118 -3.23 14.92 -7.92
CA GLU A 118 -4.25 14.96 -6.85
C GLU A 118 -5.42 14.01 -7.17
N GLU A 119 -5.89 13.93 -8.42
CA GLU A 119 -6.91 12.95 -8.80
C GLU A 119 -6.43 11.51 -8.61
N VAL A 120 -5.17 11.20 -8.95
CA VAL A 120 -4.56 9.89 -8.70
C VAL A 120 -4.47 9.58 -7.20
N ARG A 121 -4.13 10.58 -6.39
CA ARG A 121 -4.04 10.43 -4.95
C ARG A 121 -5.41 10.19 -4.32
N GLU A 122 -6.42 10.95 -4.74
CA GLU A 122 -7.81 10.81 -4.29
C GLU A 122 -8.43 9.48 -4.71
N SER A 123 -8.04 8.92 -5.87
CA SER A 123 -8.50 7.62 -6.31
C SER A 123 -8.01 6.46 -5.42
N CYS A 124 -6.95 6.68 -4.64
CA CYS A 124 -6.40 5.66 -3.77
C CYS A 124 -7.13 5.63 -2.41
N PRO A 125 -7.94 4.59 -2.11
CA PRO A 125 -8.71 4.52 -0.87
C PRO A 125 -7.85 4.45 0.40
N TYR A 126 -6.55 4.24 0.24
CA TYR A 126 -5.57 4.15 1.32
C TYR A 126 -4.62 5.35 1.39
N ASN A 127 -4.82 6.37 0.56
CA ASN A 127 -4.00 7.59 0.50
C ASN A 127 -2.48 7.30 0.38
N ILE A 128 -2.10 6.45 -0.59
CA ILE A 128 -0.72 5.98 -0.72
C ILE A 128 0.17 6.81 -1.65
N PRO A 129 -0.26 7.22 -2.88
CA PRO A 129 0.63 7.89 -3.83
C PRO A 129 1.26 9.16 -3.24
N ARG A 130 2.56 9.35 -3.50
CA ARG A 130 3.30 10.56 -3.09
C ARG A 130 4.15 11.06 -4.24
N GLN A 131 4.08 12.35 -4.51
CA GLN A 131 4.88 13.00 -5.54
C GLN A 131 6.10 13.66 -4.92
N ASP A 132 7.24 13.53 -5.57
CA ASP A 132 8.46 14.27 -5.27
C ASP A 132 8.32 15.68 -5.86
N PRO A 133 8.32 16.74 -5.04
CA PRO A 133 8.14 18.09 -5.52
C PRO A 133 9.32 18.60 -6.41
N GLY A 134 10.51 18.01 -6.27
CA GLY A 134 11.68 18.39 -7.05
C GLY A 134 11.72 17.77 -8.45
N THR A 135 11.22 16.54 -8.60
CA THR A 135 11.31 15.77 -9.87
C THR A 135 9.97 15.50 -10.53
N GLY A 136 8.86 15.74 -9.84
CA GLY A 136 7.52 15.37 -10.28
C GLY A 136 7.23 13.86 -10.23
N LEU A 137 8.22 13.03 -9.87
CA LEU A 137 8.06 11.57 -9.84
C LEU A 137 7.07 11.14 -8.75
N VAL A 138 6.07 10.36 -9.12
CA VAL A 138 5.15 9.75 -8.14
C VAL A 138 5.69 8.39 -7.72
N SER A 139 5.74 8.17 -6.42
CA SER A 139 6.37 6.99 -5.82
C SER A 139 5.51 6.34 -4.74
N LYS A 140 5.72 5.06 -4.52
CA LYS A 140 5.14 4.25 -3.46
C LYS A 140 5.89 2.92 -3.34
N CYS A 141 5.49 2.06 -2.40
CA CYS A 141 5.97 0.68 -2.31
C CYS A 141 5.86 -0.03 -3.68
N THR A 142 6.93 -0.72 -4.08
CA THR A 142 7.03 -1.48 -5.34
C THR A 142 6.78 -2.98 -5.16
N MET A 143 6.41 -3.45 -3.96
CA MET A 143 6.41 -4.89 -3.59
C MET A 143 7.81 -5.52 -3.65
N CYS A 144 8.86 -4.73 -3.83
CA CYS A 144 10.21 -5.22 -4.18
C CYS A 144 10.16 -6.17 -5.38
N PHE A 145 9.45 -5.80 -6.46
CA PHE A 145 9.19 -6.68 -7.61
C PHE A 145 10.49 -7.20 -8.24
N ASP A 146 11.56 -6.42 -8.16
CA ASP A 146 12.92 -6.80 -8.55
C ASP A 146 13.46 -7.99 -7.75
N ARG A 147 13.25 -8.00 -6.43
CA ARG A 147 13.61 -9.13 -5.56
C ARG A 147 12.69 -10.31 -5.80
N VAL A 148 11.39 -10.06 -5.83
CA VAL A 148 10.36 -11.10 -5.96
C VAL A 148 10.49 -11.83 -7.31
N GLY A 149 10.77 -11.11 -8.39
CA GLY A 149 11.05 -11.69 -9.70
C GLY A 149 12.29 -12.59 -9.73
N ASN A 150 13.22 -12.39 -8.79
CA ASN A 150 14.40 -13.23 -8.61
C ASN A 150 14.25 -14.26 -7.46
N GLY A 151 13.03 -14.59 -7.04
CA GLY A 151 12.75 -15.58 -6.01
C GLY A 151 13.12 -15.16 -4.57
N LEU A 152 13.44 -13.89 -4.36
CA LEU A 152 13.84 -13.37 -3.05
C LEU A 152 12.64 -12.75 -2.32
N LEU A 153 12.63 -12.85 -0.99
CA LEU A 153 11.63 -12.17 -0.17
C LEU A 153 11.77 -10.64 -0.27
N PRO A 154 10.67 -9.87 -0.21
CA PRO A 154 10.72 -8.42 -0.05
C PRO A 154 11.63 -8.03 1.13
N ALA A 155 12.37 -6.92 0.99
CA ALA A 155 13.35 -6.50 1.99
C ALA A 155 12.74 -6.32 3.39
N CYS A 156 11.53 -5.76 3.47
CA CYS A 156 10.81 -5.56 4.72
C CYS A 156 10.40 -6.89 5.40
N VAL A 157 10.09 -7.92 4.62
CA VAL A 157 9.75 -9.26 5.14
C VAL A 157 11.00 -9.91 5.69
N LYS A 158 12.09 -9.92 4.91
CA LYS A 158 13.36 -10.52 5.33
C LYS A 158 13.90 -9.91 6.63
N ALA A 159 13.68 -8.63 6.84
CA ALA A 159 14.18 -7.89 8.01
C ALA A 159 13.27 -7.98 9.24
N CYS A 160 12.09 -8.62 9.16
CA CYS A 160 11.14 -8.68 10.28
C CYS A 160 11.54 -9.74 11.31
N PRO A 161 11.99 -9.37 12.52
CA PRO A 161 12.49 -10.34 13.49
C PRO A 161 11.39 -11.14 14.19
N THR A 162 10.16 -10.61 14.20
CA THR A 162 9.04 -11.20 14.96
C THR A 162 8.10 -12.06 14.11
N GLY A 163 8.36 -12.16 12.79
CA GLY A 163 7.43 -12.82 11.87
C GLY A 163 6.07 -12.13 11.73
N THR A 164 6.01 -10.83 12.02
CA THR A 164 4.85 -9.98 11.71
C THR A 164 4.55 -9.98 10.22
N MET A 165 5.60 -9.90 9.40
CA MET A 165 5.49 -9.79 7.95
C MET A 165 5.80 -11.13 7.29
N ASN A 166 4.84 -11.64 6.54
CA ASN A 166 4.94 -12.87 5.75
C ASN A 166 4.68 -12.56 4.29
N PHE A 167 5.22 -13.36 3.38
CA PHE A 167 5.06 -13.18 1.94
C PHE A 167 5.13 -14.53 1.23
N GLY A 168 4.24 -14.77 0.30
CA GLY A 168 4.15 -16.02 -0.45
C GLY A 168 3.04 -16.02 -1.48
N ASN A 169 2.62 -17.20 -1.94
CA ASN A 169 1.45 -17.33 -2.79
C ASN A 169 0.20 -16.83 -2.05
N ARG A 170 -0.68 -16.16 -2.75
CA ARG A 170 -1.87 -15.54 -2.14
C ARG A 170 -2.74 -16.55 -1.39
N GLY A 171 -2.97 -17.73 -1.96
CA GLY A 171 -3.74 -18.78 -1.30
C GLY A 171 -3.14 -19.20 0.03
N ASP A 172 -1.81 -19.39 0.07
CA ASP A 172 -1.10 -19.77 1.30
C ASP A 172 -1.17 -18.67 2.36
N MET A 173 -1.02 -17.40 1.93
CA MET A 173 -1.10 -16.24 2.83
C MET A 173 -2.50 -16.05 3.41
N LEU A 174 -3.54 -16.24 2.61
CA LEU A 174 -4.94 -16.21 3.07
C LEU A 174 -5.24 -17.36 4.03
N ALA A 175 -4.79 -18.57 3.74
CA ALA A 175 -4.96 -19.71 4.63
C ALA A 175 -4.29 -19.46 6.00
N MET A 176 -3.04 -19.01 5.98
CA MET A 176 -2.30 -18.62 7.19
C MET A 176 -3.01 -17.52 7.97
N ALA A 177 -3.51 -16.50 7.29
CA ALA A 177 -4.21 -15.36 7.89
C ALA A 177 -5.52 -15.81 8.57
N ASN A 178 -6.34 -16.60 7.88
CA ASN A 178 -7.60 -17.12 8.43
C ASN A 178 -7.38 -18.05 9.63
N GLN A 179 -6.38 -18.93 9.56
CA GLN A 179 -5.96 -19.76 10.69
C GLN A 179 -5.58 -18.92 11.91
N ARG A 180 -4.84 -17.84 11.67
CA ARG A 180 -4.42 -16.94 12.74
C ARG A 180 -5.59 -16.16 13.36
N VAL A 181 -6.54 -15.68 12.55
CA VAL A 181 -7.79 -15.07 13.05
C VAL A 181 -8.54 -16.04 13.93
N ALA A 182 -8.75 -17.28 13.48
CA ALA A 182 -9.45 -18.30 14.25
C ALA A 182 -8.75 -18.60 15.60
N ALA A 183 -7.42 -18.69 15.59
CA ALA A 183 -6.62 -18.90 16.81
C ALA A 183 -6.71 -17.72 17.79
N LEU A 184 -6.78 -16.49 17.30
CA LEU A 184 -6.92 -15.29 18.13
C LEU A 184 -8.32 -15.20 18.73
N LYS A 185 -9.37 -15.48 17.96
CA LYS A 185 -10.74 -15.53 18.47
C LYS A 185 -10.90 -16.54 19.61
N LYS A 186 -10.30 -17.74 19.48
CA LYS A 186 -10.26 -18.72 20.57
C LYS A 186 -9.54 -18.23 21.83
N LYS A 187 -8.67 -17.23 21.71
CA LYS A 187 -7.98 -16.58 22.83
C LYS A 187 -8.71 -15.35 23.39
N GLY A 188 -9.94 -15.09 22.96
CA GLY A 188 -10.75 -13.96 23.42
C GLY A 188 -10.58 -12.65 22.63
N TYR A 189 -9.83 -12.66 21.52
CA TYR A 189 -9.76 -11.51 20.61
C TYR A 189 -10.91 -11.54 19.62
N GLU A 190 -12.13 -11.31 20.08
CA GLU A 190 -13.36 -11.46 19.27
C GLU A 190 -13.37 -10.56 18.02
N LYS A 191 -12.77 -9.35 18.12
CA LYS A 191 -12.65 -8.39 17.02
C LYS A 191 -11.54 -8.72 16.02
N ALA A 192 -10.83 -9.85 16.19
CA ALA A 192 -9.77 -10.24 15.26
C ALA A 192 -10.34 -10.41 13.85
N GLN A 193 -9.76 -9.69 12.90
CA GLN A 193 -10.23 -9.64 11.50
C GLN A 193 -9.11 -9.35 10.52
N LEU A 194 -9.36 -9.70 9.26
CA LEU A 194 -8.54 -9.30 8.12
C LEU A 194 -9.11 -8.04 7.48
N LEU A 195 -8.25 -7.14 7.03
CA LEU A 195 -8.66 -5.91 6.38
C LEU A 195 -8.65 -6.10 4.85
N ASP A 196 -9.78 -5.83 4.21
CA ASP A 196 -10.00 -5.75 2.76
C ASP A 196 -9.38 -6.94 1.98
N ALA A 197 -9.30 -8.12 2.59
CA ALA A 197 -8.53 -9.27 2.10
C ALA A 197 -8.94 -9.74 0.69
N ASP A 198 -10.18 -9.49 0.28
CA ASP A 198 -10.71 -9.88 -1.02
C ASP A 198 -10.29 -8.93 -2.15
N SER A 199 -9.84 -7.71 -1.82
CA SER A 199 -9.56 -6.63 -2.77
C SER A 199 -8.09 -6.26 -2.88
N ILE A 200 -7.24 -6.71 -1.93
CA ILE A 200 -5.84 -6.31 -1.84
C ILE A 200 -4.88 -7.49 -1.69
N ARG A 201 -3.59 -7.23 -1.98
CA ARG A 201 -2.51 -8.21 -1.79
C ARG A 201 -1.69 -8.02 -0.51
N VAL A 202 -1.86 -6.91 0.19
CA VAL A 202 -1.20 -6.66 1.47
C VAL A 202 -2.22 -6.77 2.58
N ILE A 203 -2.45 -7.99 3.04
CA ILE A 203 -3.50 -8.38 3.97
C ILE A 203 -3.02 -8.11 5.40
N PHE A 204 -3.75 -7.27 6.12
CA PHE A 204 -3.48 -6.99 7.52
C PHE A 204 -4.44 -7.76 8.43
N LEU A 205 -3.90 -8.32 9.50
CA LEU A 205 -4.67 -8.84 10.62
C LEU A 205 -4.62 -7.83 11.76
N VAL A 206 -5.78 -7.43 12.27
CA VAL A 206 -5.96 -6.56 13.43
C VAL A 206 -6.85 -7.23 14.48
N VAL A 207 -6.76 -6.80 15.73
CA VAL A 207 -7.52 -7.38 16.86
C VAL A 207 -8.47 -6.39 17.53
N ASP A 208 -8.57 -5.19 16.99
CA ASP A 208 -9.48 -4.14 17.46
C ASP A 208 -10.05 -3.38 16.26
N ASP A 209 -10.85 -2.33 16.51
CA ASP A 209 -11.39 -1.47 15.46
C ASP A 209 -10.26 -0.95 14.55
N PRO A 210 -10.37 -1.13 13.23
CA PRO A 210 -9.35 -0.71 12.27
C PRO A 210 -8.98 0.78 12.38
N SER A 211 -9.94 1.65 12.69
CA SER A 211 -9.73 3.09 12.82
C SER A 211 -8.76 3.47 13.94
N ILE A 212 -8.63 2.61 14.97
CA ILE A 212 -7.68 2.80 16.06
C ILE A 212 -6.24 2.71 15.56
N TYR A 213 -5.97 1.80 14.62
CA TYR A 213 -4.64 1.63 14.06
C TYR A 213 -4.25 2.78 13.14
N TYR A 214 -5.15 3.12 12.21
CA TYR A 214 -4.94 4.21 11.26
C TYR A 214 -6.23 4.51 10.48
N LYS A 215 -6.49 5.79 10.22
CA LYS A 215 -7.71 6.23 9.53
C LYS A 215 -7.88 5.63 8.12
N PHE A 216 -6.77 5.27 7.43
CA PHE A 216 -6.77 4.61 6.12
C PHE A 216 -6.31 3.14 6.22
N SER A 217 -6.55 2.49 7.34
CA SER A 217 -6.26 1.06 7.51
C SER A 217 -7.15 0.19 6.63
N VAL A 218 -8.40 0.59 6.46
CA VAL A 218 -9.40 0.04 5.52
C VAL A 218 -9.67 1.06 4.41
N ALA A 219 -10.24 0.59 3.29
CA ALA A 219 -10.66 1.46 2.20
C ALA A 219 -11.66 2.52 2.68
N GLN A 220 -11.40 3.78 2.37
CA GLN A 220 -12.30 4.89 2.74
C GLN A 220 -13.45 5.08 1.74
N ASN A 221 -13.25 4.58 0.51
CA ASN A 221 -14.26 4.55 -0.55
C ASN A 221 -14.33 3.11 -1.07
N ASP A 222 -15.42 2.73 -1.69
CA ASP A 222 -15.49 1.45 -2.39
C ASP A 222 -14.29 1.31 -3.34
N VAL A 223 -13.59 0.18 -3.24
CA VAL A 223 -12.45 -0.13 -4.11
C VAL A 223 -13.01 -0.48 -5.49
N GLY A 224 -13.47 0.53 -6.18
CA GLY A 224 -14.12 0.42 -7.47
C GLY A 224 -13.85 1.65 -8.36
N ILE A 225 -14.27 1.55 -9.60
CA ILE A 225 -14.13 2.64 -10.56
C ILE A 225 -15.08 3.78 -10.14
N SER A 226 -14.55 4.96 -9.80
CA SER A 226 -15.38 6.12 -9.53
C SER A 226 -16.25 6.46 -10.76
N ARG A 227 -17.45 7.05 -10.53
CA ARG A 227 -18.34 7.46 -11.64
C ARG A 227 -17.62 8.35 -12.67
N LYS A 228 -16.73 9.24 -12.21
CA LYS A 228 -15.91 10.11 -13.07
C LYS A 228 -14.93 9.30 -13.93
N LEU A 229 -14.31 8.27 -13.34
CA LEU A 229 -13.39 7.39 -14.05
C LEU A 229 -14.12 6.44 -15.01
N ALA A 230 -15.30 5.95 -14.64
CA ALA A 230 -16.15 5.15 -15.53
C ALA A 230 -16.56 5.95 -16.77
N LEU A 231 -16.96 7.20 -16.61
CA LEU A 231 -17.27 8.11 -17.71
C LEU A 231 -16.04 8.36 -18.60
N ARG A 232 -14.86 8.60 -18.03
CA ARG A 232 -13.62 8.75 -18.83
C ARG A 232 -13.29 7.49 -19.65
N LYS A 233 -13.44 6.29 -19.08
CA LYS A 233 -13.24 5.04 -19.80
C LYS A 233 -14.24 4.87 -20.97
N LEU A 234 -15.48 5.29 -20.78
CA LEU A 234 -16.52 5.24 -21.81
C LEU A 234 -16.23 6.17 -23.01
N PHE A 235 -15.63 7.33 -22.74
CA PHE A 235 -15.34 8.33 -23.79
C PHE A 235 -13.92 8.27 -24.35
N ARG A 236 -13.02 7.43 -23.80
CA ARG A 236 -11.63 7.26 -24.29
C ARG A 236 -11.54 6.85 -25.77
N PRO A 237 -12.35 5.93 -26.30
CA PRO A 237 -12.31 5.58 -27.73
C PRO A 237 -12.62 6.74 -28.66
N ALA A 238 -13.49 7.66 -28.25
CA ALA A 238 -13.89 8.80 -29.09
C ALA A 238 -12.76 9.85 -29.22
N THR A 239 -11.94 10.02 -28.19
CA THR A 239 -10.80 10.97 -28.22
C THR A 239 -9.62 10.43 -29.02
N GLU A 240 -9.38 9.14 -29.04
CA GLU A 240 -8.34 8.51 -29.88
C GLU A 240 -8.71 8.56 -31.38
N LEU A 241 -9.99 8.41 -31.73
CA LEU A 241 -10.49 8.55 -33.10
C LEU A 241 -10.35 9.98 -33.62
N ILE A 242 -10.61 10.99 -32.79
CA ILE A 242 -10.49 12.40 -33.19
C ILE A 242 -9.03 12.79 -33.43
N THR A 243 -8.07 12.30 -32.62
CA THR A 243 -6.65 12.58 -32.84
C THR A 243 -6.04 11.86 -34.03
N SER A 244 -6.62 10.76 -34.50
CA SER A 244 -6.18 10.08 -35.71
C SER A 244 -6.69 10.77 -36.98
N VAL A 245 -7.85 11.45 -36.94
CA VAL A 245 -8.43 12.18 -38.10
C VAL A 245 -7.76 13.54 -38.29
N THR A 246 -7.20 14.17 -37.26
CA THR A 246 -6.47 15.45 -37.36
C THR A 246 -5.02 15.32 -37.81
N LYS A 247 -4.52 14.10 -38.09
CA LYS A 247 -3.16 13.82 -38.61
C LYS A 247 -3.12 13.36 -40.04
N LEU A 248 -4.24 13.46 -40.78
CA LEU A 248 -4.35 13.34 -42.22
C LEU A 248 -4.51 14.74 -42.83
#